data_53bef96c1fa2ac7ddf5f8046d40a8d8c
#
_entry.id   53bef96c1fa2ac7ddf5f8046d40a8d8c
#
_cell.length_a   1.000
_cell.length_b   1.000
_cell.length_c   1.000
_cell.angle_alpha   90.00
_cell.angle_beta   90.00
_cell.angle_gamma   90.00
#
_symmetry.space_group_name_H-M   'P 1'
#
loop_
_entity.id
_entity.type
_entity.pdbx_description
1 polymer ?
#
loop_
_entity_poly.entity_id
_entity_poly.type
_entity_poly.pdbx_seq_one_letter_code
_entity_poly.pdbx_strand_id
1 'polypeptide(L)'
;MCDTCGCTVTPANAHLVQAHGKLEHTADGKASVEVLASLLHENDHQAAHNREHFERHGVLTINLMSAPGSGKTSLLEATIEALGGELSIAVIEGDLETENDAERIRARGVPAVQITTGQACHLDAHMVHDALHAMDLDGVDVLFIENVGNLVCPASFDLGHHVNVTLLSVTEGDDKPAKYPVMFRAADLVLLSKSDFLDMIDDFDPDKAARHVRELANPAEVLTISVRRPESL
;
A
#
# COMPACT_ATOMS: atom_id res chain seq x y z
N MET A 1 0.92 17.06 -13.12
CA MET A 1 1.76 15.89 -13.48
C MET A 1 2.82 15.79 -12.40
N CYS A 2 2.95 14.65 -11.81
CA CYS A 2 3.85 14.44 -10.67
C CYS A 2 5.24 14.12 -11.22
N ASP A 3 6.24 14.93 -10.93
CA ASP A 3 7.62 14.72 -11.42
C ASP A 3 8.34 13.56 -10.70
N THR A 4 7.69 12.95 -9.70
CA THR A 4 8.28 11.93 -8.83
C THR A 4 7.68 10.53 -8.96
N CYS A 5 6.57 10.35 -9.69
CA CYS A 5 5.84 9.07 -9.73
C CYS A 5 6.15 8.19 -10.97
N GLY A 6 7.32 8.31 -11.57
CA GLY A 6 7.71 7.46 -12.71
C GLY A 6 7.06 7.80 -14.06
N CYS A 7 6.07 8.71 -14.08
CA CYS A 7 5.43 9.15 -15.31
C CYS A 7 6.34 10.05 -16.16
N THR A 8 7.45 10.54 -15.59
CA THR A 8 8.46 11.36 -16.26
C THR A 8 9.83 10.92 -15.75
N VAL A 9 10.79 10.73 -16.65
CA VAL A 9 12.16 10.43 -16.25
C VAL A 9 12.80 11.72 -15.72
N THR A 10 13.19 11.68 -14.46
CA THR A 10 13.91 12.76 -13.78
C THR A 10 15.34 12.32 -13.47
N PRO A 11 16.25 13.21 -13.11
CA PRO A 11 17.59 12.80 -12.65
C PRO A 11 17.57 11.81 -11.47
N ALA A 12 16.52 11.84 -10.67
CA ALA A 12 16.36 10.97 -9.50
C ALA A 12 15.97 9.50 -9.88
N ASN A 13 15.19 9.30 -10.94
CA ASN A 13 14.76 7.98 -11.40
C ASN A 13 15.44 7.51 -12.71
N ALA A 14 16.33 8.32 -13.27
CA ALA A 14 17.05 8.00 -14.51
C ALA A 14 17.87 6.70 -14.42
N HIS A 15 18.37 6.36 -13.22
CA HIS A 15 19.14 5.13 -12.99
C HIS A 15 18.29 3.87 -13.18
N LEU A 16 16.99 3.91 -12.85
CA LEU A 16 16.06 2.79 -13.02
C LEU A 16 15.80 2.50 -14.51
N VAL A 17 15.81 3.54 -15.33
CA VAL A 17 15.57 3.43 -16.76
C VAL A 17 16.86 3.10 -17.53
N GLN A 18 18.02 3.56 -17.04
CA GLN A 18 19.33 3.29 -17.68
C GLN A 18 19.79 1.83 -17.55
N ALA A 19 19.29 1.11 -16.54
CA ALA A 19 19.62 -0.31 -16.37
C ALA A 19 19.01 -1.19 -17.47
N HIS A 20 17.94 -0.74 -18.15
CA HIS A 20 17.14 -1.55 -19.07
C HIS A 20 17.11 -1.04 -20.53
N GLY A 21 17.88 -0.04 -20.92
CA GLY A 21 17.95 0.41 -22.31
C GLY A 21 18.24 1.88 -22.51
N LYS A 22 18.20 2.33 -23.78
CA LYS A 22 18.34 3.74 -24.13
C LYS A 22 17.09 4.52 -23.71
N LEU A 23 17.31 5.55 -22.88
CA LEU A 23 16.29 6.56 -22.60
C LEU A 23 15.91 7.28 -23.90
N GLU A 24 14.74 6.96 -24.44
CA GLU A 24 14.13 7.76 -25.49
C GLU A 24 13.18 8.77 -24.84
N HIS A 25 13.56 10.04 -24.93
CA HIS A 25 12.69 11.14 -24.54
C HIS A 25 11.90 11.61 -25.76
N THR A 26 10.61 11.83 -25.58
CA THR A 26 9.84 12.65 -26.51
C THR A 26 10.35 14.09 -26.46
N ALA A 27 10.04 14.89 -27.50
CA ALA A 27 10.43 16.30 -27.56
C ALA A 27 10.05 17.13 -26.31
N ASP A 28 9.09 16.65 -25.53
CA ASP A 28 8.58 17.27 -24.30
C ASP A 28 9.28 16.73 -23.01
N GLY A 29 10.33 15.92 -23.12
CA GLY A 29 11.07 15.35 -21.98
C GLY A 29 10.34 14.22 -21.23
N LYS A 30 9.24 13.69 -21.79
CA LYS A 30 8.49 12.55 -21.21
C LYS A 30 9.15 11.24 -21.59
N ALA A 31 9.17 10.27 -20.67
CA ALA A 31 9.51 8.90 -21.00
C ALA A 31 8.52 8.36 -22.02
N SER A 32 9.00 7.58 -22.97
CA SER A 32 8.10 6.92 -23.92
C SER A 32 7.17 5.94 -23.17
N VAL A 33 5.98 5.73 -23.71
CA VAL A 33 5.02 4.76 -23.17
C VAL A 33 5.65 3.36 -23.09
N GLU A 34 6.58 3.05 -24.00
CA GLU A 34 7.32 1.78 -24.04
C GLU A 34 8.23 1.59 -22.83
N VAL A 35 8.90 2.66 -22.35
CA VAL A 35 9.74 2.60 -21.14
C VAL A 35 8.89 2.35 -19.92
N LEU A 36 7.76 3.01 -19.80
CA LEU A 36 6.84 2.79 -18.67
C LEU A 36 6.27 1.37 -18.70
N ALA A 37 5.87 0.88 -19.87
CA ALA A 37 5.38 -0.49 -20.04
C ALA A 37 6.47 -1.53 -19.68
N SER A 38 7.73 -1.26 -20.03
CA SER A 38 8.86 -2.14 -19.65
C SER A 38 9.08 -2.16 -18.15
N LEU A 39 9.02 -1.01 -17.47
CA LEU A 39 9.19 -0.93 -16.02
C LEU A 39 8.07 -1.67 -15.27
N LEU A 40 6.84 -1.54 -15.71
CA LEU A 40 5.71 -2.29 -15.14
C LEU A 40 5.85 -3.78 -15.39
N HIS A 41 6.30 -4.20 -16.59
CA HIS A 41 6.52 -5.60 -16.92
C HIS A 41 7.61 -6.25 -16.03
N GLU A 42 8.71 -5.55 -15.80
CA GLU A 42 9.76 -6.01 -14.88
C GLU A 42 9.25 -6.13 -13.44
N ASN A 43 8.48 -5.14 -12.99
CA ASN A 43 7.82 -5.20 -11.69
C ASN A 43 6.87 -6.41 -11.58
N ASP A 44 6.03 -6.64 -12.59
CA ASP A 44 5.08 -7.76 -12.60
C ASP A 44 5.77 -9.12 -12.57
N HIS A 45 6.91 -9.24 -13.27
CA HIS A 45 7.74 -10.44 -13.22
C HIS A 45 8.29 -10.69 -11.80
N GLN A 46 8.82 -9.64 -11.16
CA GLN A 46 9.29 -9.75 -9.77
C GLN A 46 8.15 -9.98 -8.78
N ALA A 47 6.99 -9.37 -8.99
CA ALA A 47 5.79 -9.60 -8.20
C ALA A 47 5.33 -11.07 -8.26
N ALA A 48 5.36 -11.68 -9.45
CA ALA A 48 5.06 -13.11 -9.59
C ALA A 48 6.02 -13.98 -8.77
N HIS A 49 7.32 -13.65 -8.78
CA HIS A 49 8.32 -14.37 -7.99
C HIS A 49 8.09 -14.19 -6.46
N ASN A 50 7.74 -12.99 -6.02
CA ASN A 50 7.38 -12.73 -4.62
C ASN A 50 6.15 -13.56 -4.21
N ARG A 51 5.12 -13.62 -5.07
CA ARG A 51 3.91 -14.41 -4.82
C ARG A 51 4.22 -15.89 -4.66
N GLU A 52 5.04 -16.47 -5.55
CA GLU A 52 5.50 -17.86 -5.40
C GLU A 52 6.27 -18.09 -4.09
N HIS A 53 6.99 -17.07 -3.61
CA HIS A 53 7.68 -17.14 -2.33
C HIS A 53 6.69 -17.17 -1.16
N PHE A 54 5.69 -16.31 -1.15
CA PHE A 54 4.63 -16.29 -0.14
C PHE A 54 3.83 -17.60 -0.13
N GLU A 55 3.43 -18.09 -1.30
CA GLU A 55 2.68 -19.34 -1.45
C GLU A 55 3.48 -20.55 -0.94
N ARG A 56 4.79 -20.63 -1.18
CA ARG A 56 5.66 -21.70 -0.68
C ARG A 56 5.73 -21.75 0.84
N HIS A 57 5.64 -20.61 1.52
CA HIS A 57 5.63 -20.53 2.98
C HIS A 57 4.22 -20.58 3.56
N GLY A 58 3.18 -20.58 2.72
CA GLY A 58 1.78 -20.58 3.14
C GLY A 58 1.34 -19.27 3.80
N VAL A 59 1.99 -18.14 3.47
CA VAL A 59 1.76 -16.84 4.07
C VAL A 59 0.69 -16.06 3.30
N LEU A 60 -0.35 -15.61 3.98
CA LEU A 60 -1.28 -14.63 3.42
C LEU A 60 -0.65 -13.25 3.44
N THR A 61 -0.50 -12.60 2.28
CA THR A 61 0.12 -11.28 2.18
C THR A 61 -0.90 -10.21 1.82
N ILE A 62 -0.95 -9.15 2.63
CA ILE A 62 -1.93 -8.05 2.54
C ILE A 62 -1.19 -6.74 2.31
N ASN A 63 -1.50 -6.05 1.22
CA ASN A 63 -1.00 -4.71 0.91
C ASN A 63 -1.95 -3.65 1.48
N LEU A 64 -1.46 -2.81 2.41
CA LEU A 64 -2.20 -1.71 3.01
C LEU A 64 -1.89 -0.40 2.30
N MET A 65 -2.91 0.20 1.70
CA MET A 65 -2.79 1.43 0.94
C MET A 65 -3.69 2.53 1.50
N SER A 66 -3.23 3.77 1.47
CA SER A 66 -4.04 4.93 1.89
C SER A 66 -3.36 6.26 1.59
N ALA A 67 -4.04 7.38 1.87
CA ALA A 67 -3.38 8.67 2.04
C ALA A 67 -2.47 8.67 3.28
N PRO A 68 -1.50 9.61 3.36
CA PRO A 68 -0.74 9.83 4.59
C PRO A 68 -1.67 10.17 5.76
N GLY A 69 -1.38 9.60 6.92
CA GLY A 69 -2.15 9.89 8.14
C GLY A 69 -3.53 9.24 8.23
N SER A 70 -3.93 8.34 7.32
CA SER A 70 -5.22 7.61 7.40
C SER A 70 -5.28 6.58 8.53
N GLY A 71 -4.13 6.23 9.12
CA GLY A 71 -4.06 5.35 10.30
C GLY A 71 -3.68 3.90 10.00
N LYS A 72 -2.93 3.62 8.91
CA LYS A 72 -2.42 2.28 8.58
C LYS A 72 -1.65 1.64 9.74
N THR A 73 -0.60 2.28 10.22
CA THR A 73 0.22 1.78 11.33
C THR A 73 -0.60 1.57 12.60
N SER A 74 -1.54 2.47 12.91
CA SER A 74 -2.43 2.30 14.08
C SER A 74 -3.40 1.12 13.91
N LEU A 75 -3.86 0.85 12.68
CA LEU A 75 -4.65 -0.33 12.39
C LEU A 75 -3.84 -1.61 12.57
N LEU A 76 -2.58 -1.62 12.09
CA LEU A 76 -1.67 -2.76 12.30
C LEU A 76 -1.44 -3.02 13.78
N GLU A 77 -1.16 -1.99 14.58
CA GLU A 77 -0.99 -2.13 16.02
C GLU A 77 -2.23 -2.76 16.67
N ALA A 78 -3.43 -2.28 16.32
CA ALA A 78 -4.68 -2.81 16.86
C ALA A 78 -4.95 -4.26 16.39
N THR A 79 -4.63 -4.58 15.14
CA THR A 79 -4.75 -5.94 14.59
C THR A 79 -3.78 -6.90 15.29
N ILE A 80 -2.54 -6.49 15.52
CA ILE A 80 -1.54 -7.28 16.25
C ILE A 80 -2.01 -7.53 17.69
N GLU A 81 -2.56 -6.52 18.36
CA GLU A 81 -3.08 -6.68 19.71
C GLU A 81 -4.27 -7.64 19.77
N ALA A 82 -5.15 -7.59 18.77
CA ALA A 82 -6.35 -8.44 18.72
C ALA A 82 -6.02 -9.89 18.32
N LEU A 83 -5.12 -10.11 17.35
CA LEU A 83 -4.89 -11.41 16.72
C LEU A 83 -3.53 -12.04 17.04
N GLY A 84 -2.58 -11.31 17.62
CA GLY A 84 -1.22 -11.81 17.86
C GLY A 84 -1.10 -13.00 18.82
N GLY A 85 -2.18 -13.36 19.51
CA GLY A 85 -2.26 -14.60 20.29
C GLY A 85 -2.75 -15.82 19.48
N GLU A 86 -3.30 -15.60 18.29
CA GLU A 86 -3.90 -16.63 17.44
C GLU A 86 -3.15 -16.80 16.12
N LEU A 87 -2.58 -15.71 15.59
CA LEU A 87 -1.86 -15.67 14.31
C LEU A 87 -0.43 -15.16 14.49
N SER A 88 0.50 -15.76 13.76
CA SER A 88 1.86 -15.26 13.63
C SER A 88 1.88 -14.19 12.53
N ILE A 89 2.15 -12.95 12.93
CA ILE A 89 2.12 -11.78 12.05
C ILE A 89 3.55 -11.28 11.81
N ALA A 90 3.85 -10.84 10.58
CA ALA A 90 5.04 -10.08 10.22
C ALA A 90 4.66 -8.84 9.42
N VAL A 91 5.52 -7.82 9.38
CA VAL A 91 5.23 -6.55 8.71
C VAL A 91 6.42 -6.07 7.89
N ILE A 92 6.16 -5.62 6.66
CA ILE A 92 7.07 -4.81 5.87
C ILE A 92 6.51 -3.38 5.87
N GLU A 93 7.31 -2.43 6.34
CA GLU A 93 6.96 -1.01 6.41
C GLU A 93 7.63 -0.23 5.30
N GLY A 94 6.83 0.48 4.48
CA GLY A 94 7.32 1.39 3.47
C GLY A 94 7.13 2.85 3.87
N ASP A 95 8.22 3.55 4.17
CA ASP A 95 8.17 4.98 4.47
C ASP A 95 9.27 5.75 3.71
N LEU A 96 9.09 7.06 3.62
CA LEU A 96 9.98 7.95 2.89
C LEU A 96 11.35 8.08 3.58
N GLU A 97 11.40 8.29 4.90
CA GLU A 97 12.64 8.65 5.60
C GLU A 97 12.79 8.05 7.01
N THR A 98 11.72 7.60 7.69
CA THR A 98 11.77 7.29 9.12
C THR A 98 11.54 5.81 9.42
N GLU A 99 12.18 5.30 10.48
CA GLU A 99 11.94 3.95 11.02
C GLU A 99 10.87 3.93 12.14
N ASN A 100 10.23 5.06 12.41
CA ASN A 100 9.33 5.19 13.56
C ASN A 100 8.18 4.18 13.54
N ASP A 101 7.61 3.90 12.38
CA ASP A 101 6.47 2.98 12.27
C ASP A 101 6.93 1.52 12.41
N ALA A 102 8.06 1.13 11.82
CA ALA A 102 8.63 -0.20 12.06
C ALA A 102 9.05 -0.42 13.52
N GLU A 103 9.59 0.60 14.21
CA GLU A 103 9.90 0.54 15.64
C GLU A 103 8.63 0.34 16.50
N ARG A 104 7.53 1.01 16.16
CA ARG A 104 6.24 0.82 16.84
C ARG A 104 5.73 -0.61 16.72
N ILE A 105 5.85 -1.22 15.53
CA ILE A 105 5.46 -2.61 15.28
C ILE A 105 6.38 -3.57 16.05
N ARG A 106 7.71 -3.38 15.97
CA ARG A 106 8.68 -4.20 16.73
C ARG A 106 8.44 -4.13 18.24
N ALA A 107 8.02 -2.98 18.76
CA ALA A 107 7.67 -2.81 20.18
C ALA A 107 6.45 -3.66 20.60
N ARG A 108 5.61 -4.12 19.66
CA ARG A 108 4.50 -5.05 19.87
C ARG A 108 4.94 -6.53 19.81
N GLY A 109 6.25 -6.79 19.63
CA GLY A 109 6.82 -8.15 19.59
C GLY A 109 6.68 -8.85 18.24
N VAL A 110 6.34 -8.11 17.18
CA VAL A 110 6.16 -8.61 15.81
C VAL A 110 7.39 -8.30 14.96
N PRO A 111 7.90 -9.25 14.15
CA PRO A 111 8.97 -8.98 13.19
C PRO A 111 8.53 -7.89 12.22
N ALA A 112 9.37 -6.86 12.08
CA ALA A 112 9.13 -5.80 11.11
C ALA A 112 10.42 -5.38 10.40
N VAL A 113 10.36 -5.27 9.07
CA VAL A 113 11.43 -4.77 8.21
C VAL A 113 11.01 -3.45 7.61
N GLN A 114 11.89 -2.44 7.72
CA GLN A 114 11.68 -1.12 7.13
C GLN A 114 12.26 -1.06 5.73
N ILE A 115 11.49 -0.54 4.79
CA ILE A 115 11.96 -0.11 3.47
C ILE A 115 11.94 1.41 3.43
N THR A 116 13.12 2.03 3.39
CA THR A 116 13.23 3.48 3.21
C THR A 116 13.25 3.80 1.72
N THR A 117 12.17 4.41 1.23
CA THR A 117 12.01 4.66 -0.21
C THR A 117 12.66 5.98 -0.68
N GLY A 118 13.07 6.85 0.26
CA GLY A 118 13.66 8.14 -0.04
C GLY A 118 12.69 9.06 -0.80
N GLN A 119 12.80 9.11 -2.11
CA GLN A 119 11.94 9.95 -2.96
C GLN A 119 10.84 9.17 -3.68
N ALA A 120 10.82 7.84 -3.59
CA ALA A 120 9.76 7.04 -4.20
C ALA A 120 8.48 7.09 -3.35
N CYS A 121 7.36 7.39 -3.99
CA CYS A 121 6.07 7.56 -3.33
C CYS A 121 5.24 6.26 -3.26
N HIS A 122 5.87 5.10 -3.47
CA HIS A 122 5.30 3.76 -3.43
C HIS A 122 6.39 2.72 -3.23
N LEU A 123 6.00 1.51 -2.84
CA LEU A 123 6.81 0.32 -2.91
C LEU A 123 6.67 -0.33 -4.29
N ASP A 124 7.74 -0.96 -4.77
CA ASP A 124 7.73 -1.86 -5.90
C ASP A 124 8.09 -3.30 -5.48
N ALA A 125 7.94 -4.26 -6.41
CA ALA A 125 8.17 -5.67 -6.11
C ALA A 125 9.63 -6.00 -5.81
N HIS A 126 10.60 -5.25 -6.33
CA HIS A 126 12.02 -5.43 -6.05
C HIS A 126 12.34 -5.01 -4.62
N MET A 127 11.81 -3.86 -4.18
CA MET A 127 11.97 -3.39 -2.79
C MET A 127 11.42 -4.41 -1.79
N VAL A 128 10.25 -4.98 -2.08
CA VAL A 128 9.66 -6.03 -1.24
C VAL A 128 10.52 -7.29 -1.26
N HIS A 129 11.02 -7.71 -2.43
CA HIS A 129 11.92 -8.84 -2.56
C HIS A 129 13.18 -8.69 -1.71
N ASP A 130 13.81 -7.51 -1.75
CA ASP A 130 15.00 -7.22 -0.95
C ASP A 130 14.70 -7.28 0.56
N ALA A 131 13.53 -6.80 0.99
CA ALA A 131 13.09 -6.90 2.38
C ALA A 131 12.87 -8.34 2.84
N LEU A 132 12.40 -9.23 1.95
CA LEU A 132 12.21 -10.65 2.25
C LEU A 132 13.54 -11.38 2.55
N HIS A 133 14.66 -10.91 2.05
CA HIS A 133 15.98 -11.47 2.42
C HIS A 133 16.38 -11.18 3.87
N ALA A 134 15.77 -10.17 4.49
CA ALA A 134 16.00 -9.80 5.88
C ALA A 134 14.94 -10.35 6.84
N MET A 135 13.95 -11.11 6.33
CA MET A 135 12.81 -11.62 7.10
C MET A 135 12.70 -13.14 6.94
N ASP A 136 12.57 -13.85 8.06
CA ASP A 136 12.21 -15.26 8.07
C ASP A 136 10.68 -15.39 8.05
N LEU A 137 10.16 -16.09 7.05
CA LEU A 137 8.71 -16.32 6.89
C LEU A 137 8.26 -17.69 7.43
N ASP A 138 9.16 -18.52 7.94
CA ASP A 138 8.80 -19.81 8.48
C ASP A 138 7.89 -19.66 9.71
N GLY A 139 6.67 -20.20 9.60
CA GLY A 139 5.66 -20.12 10.66
C GLY A 139 4.94 -18.76 10.75
N VAL A 140 5.11 -17.88 9.77
CA VAL A 140 4.29 -16.66 9.64
C VAL A 140 2.97 -17.01 8.94
N ASP A 141 1.84 -16.63 9.53
CA ASP A 141 0.52 -16.83 8.95
C ASP A 141 0.13 -15.65 8.03
N VAL A 142 0.42 -14.42 8.48
CA VAL A 142 0.05 -13.19 7.76
C VAL A 142 1.21 -12.22 7.69
N LEU A 143 1.52 -11.76 6.49
CA LEU A 143 2.45 -10.68 6.23
C LEU A 143 1.68 -9.43 5.79
N PHE A 144 1.77 -8.35 6.54
CA PHE A 144 1.30 -7.06 6.08
C PHE A 144 2.42 -6.28 5.39
N ILE A 145 2.10 -5.68 4.26
CA ILE A 145 2.96 -4.69 3.59
C ILE A 145 2.28 -3.35 3.74
N GLU A 146 2.75 -2.51 4.67
CA GLU A 146 2.30 -1.12 4.77
C GLU A 146 2.96 -0.31 3.66
N ASN A 147 2.19 0.13 2.68
CA ASN A 147 2.68 0.93 1.58
C ASN A 147 2.82 2.40 1.97
N VAL A 148 3.65 3.12 1.24
CA VAL A 148 3.81 4.58 1.40
C VAL A 148 2.46 5.27 1.30
N GLY A 149 2.21 6.25 2.18
CA GLY A 149 0.98 7.04 2.16
C GLY A 149 0.83 7.85 0.87
N ASN A 150 0.04 7.32 -0.08
CA ASN A 150 -0.24 7.94 -1.38
C ASN A 150 -1.48 7.28 -2.01
N LEU A 151 -2.40 8.09 -2.56
CA LEU A 151 -3.64 7.60 -3.17
C LEU A 151 -3.53 7.29 -4.68
N VAL A 152 -2.35 7.37 -5.28
CA VAL A 152 -2.14 7.21 -6.73
C VAL A 152 -1.21 6.05 -7.04
N CYS A 153 0.07 6.18 -6.69
CA CYS A 153 1.13 5.30 -7.16
C CYS A 153 1.05 3.86 -6.61
N PRO A 154 0.76 3.60 -5.32
CA PRO A 154 0.77 2.25 -4.77
C PRO A 154 -0.13 1.25 -5.50
N ALA A 155 -1.28 1.71 -6.01
CA ALA A 155 -2.23 0.86 -6.71
C ALA A 155 -1.79 0.42 -8.12
N SER A 156 -0.70 0.98 -8.64
CA SER A 156 -0.19 0.68 -9.99
C SER A 156 0.92 -0.37 -9.99
N PHE A 157 1.41 -0.77 -8.81
CA PHE A 157 2.52 -1.71 -8.67
C PHE A 157 2.08 -2.96 -7.91
N ASP A 158 2.04 -4.10 -8.60
CA ASP A 158 1.87 -5.39 -7.94
C ASP A 158 3.12 -5.71 -7.11
N LEU A 159 2.95 -6.09 -5.86
CA LEU A 159 4.04 -6.47 -4.96
C LEU A 159 4.18 -7.99 -4.80
N GLY A 160 3.27 -8.76 -5.42
CA GLY A 160 3.10 -10.19 -5.22
C GLY A 160 2.12 -10.53 -4.10
N HIS A 161 1.46 -9.56 -3.52
CA HIS A 161 0.48 -9.72 -2.44
C HIS A 161 -0.81 -10.44 -2.91
N HIS A 162 -1.61 -10.91 -1.95
CA HIS A 162 -2.86 -11.61 -2.23
C HIS A 162 -4.08 -10.70 -2.15
N VAL A 163 -4.04 -9.69 -1.25
CA VAL A 163 -5.18 -8.83 -0.95
C VAL A 163 -4.73 -7.37 -0.88
N ASN A 164 -5.49 -6.49 -1.51
CA ASN A 164 -5.37 -5.04 -1.39
C ASN A 164 -6.40 -4.49 -0.41
N VAL A 165 -5.95 -3.92 0.68
CA VAL A 165 -6.80 -3.19 1.64
C VAL A 165 -6.53 -1.70 1.52
N THR A 166 -7.56 -0.94 1.21
CA THR A 166 -7.46 0.53 1.10
C THR A 166 -8.16 1.21 2.26
N LEU A 167 -7.42 2.04 3.00
CA LEU A 167 -8.00 2.87 4.05
C LEU A 167 -8.38 4.24 3.50
N LEU A 168 -9.59 4.68 3.86
CA LEU A 168 -10.08 6.04 3.70
C LEU A 168 -10.46 6.59 5.06
N SER A 169 -9.71 7.58 5.54
CA SER A 169 -10.08 8.23 6.80
C SER A 169 -11.28 9.14 6.62
N VAL A 170 -12.22 9.10 7.55
CA VAL A 170 -13.40 10.00 7.53
C VAL A 170 -13.01 11.49 7.53
N THR A 171 -11.77 11.82 7.96
CA THR A 171 -11.24 13.18 7.93
C THR A 171 -10.77 13.66 6.55
N GLU A 172 -10.76 12.78 5.54
CA GLU A 172 -10.25 13.11 4.19
C GLU A 172 -11.34 13.58 3.22
N GLY A 173 -12.60 13.18 3.46
CA GLY A 173 -13.74 13.45 2.61
C GLY A 173 -14.24 12.22 1.84
N ASP A 174 -15.56 12.11 1.73
CA ASP A 174 -16.29 10.98 1.14
C ASP A 174 -16.18 10.88 -0.40
N ASP A 175 -15.66 11.91 -1.05
CA ASP A 175 -15.46 12.00 -2.50
C ASP A 175 -14.10 11.44 -2.99
N LYS A 176 -13.25 10.97 -2.07
CA LYS A 176 -11.94 10.42 -2.43
C LYS A 176 -12.00 9.25 -3.41
N PRO A 177 -12.95 8.30 -3.30
CA PRO A 177 -13.03 7.22 -4.28
C PRO A 177 -13.28 7.75 -5.71
N ALA A 178 -14.10 8.77 -5.85
CA ALA A 178 -14.34 9.38 -7.16
C ALA A 178 -13.13 10.18 -7.68
N LYS A 179 -12.34 10.80 -6.80
CA LYS A 179 -11.15 11.58 -7.15
C LYS A 179 -9.91 10.71 -7.45
N TYR A 180 -9.80 9.55 -6.80
CA TYR A 180 -8.65 8.64 -6.91
C TYR A 180 -9.09 7.23 -7.35
N PRO A 181 -9.75 7.12 -8.51
CA PRO A 181 -10.43 5.88 -8.92
C PRO A 181 -9.50 4.67 -9.07
N VAL A 182 -8.22 4.87 -9.37
CA VAL A 182 -7.25 3.77 -9.55
C VAL A 182 -7.07 3.02 -8.24
N MET A 183 -6.84 3.74 -7.14
CA MET A 183 -6.66 3.15 -5.81
C MET A 183 -7.88 2.34 -5.37
N PHE A 184 -9.06 2.95 -5.43
CA PHE A 184 -10.28 2.28 -4.95
C PHE A 184 -10.81 1.21 -5.91
N ARG A 185 -10.41 1.21 -7.18
CA ARG A 185 -10.71 0.11 -8.11
C ARG A 185 -9.86 -1.12 -7.85
N ALA A 186 -8.62 -0.93 -7.39
CA ALA A 186 -7.69 -2.01 -7.07
C ALA A 186 -7.94 -2.65 -5.70
N ALA A 187 -8.78 -2.04 -4.85
CA ALA A 187 -9.05 -2.53 -3.51
C ALA A 187 -9.92 -3.79 -3.51
N ASP A 188 -9.54 -4.79 -2.74
CA ASP A 188 -10.37 -5.96 -2.41
C ASP A 188 -11.25 -5.69 -1.18
N LEU A 189 -10.79 -4.79 -0.30
CA LEU A 189 -11.50 -4.32 0.89
C LEU A 189 -11.24 -2.83 1.08
N VAL A 190 -12.28 -2.06 1.42
CA VAL A 190 -12.16 -0.65 1.77
C VAL A 190 -12.54 -0.45 3.23
N LEU A 191 -11.65 0.19 3.99
CA LEU A 191 -11.87 0.50 5.41
C LEU A 191 -12.05 2.00 5.59
N LEU A 192 -13.25 2.41 6.04
CA LEU A 192 -13.50 3.79 6.47
C LEU A 192 -12.97 3.95 7.90
N SER A 193 -11.74 4.45 8.01
CA SER A 193 -11.03 4.55 9.28
C SER A 193 -11.40 5.81 10.07
N LYS A 194 -11.08 5.80 11.36
CA LYS A 194 -11.36 6.90 12.29
C LYS A 194 -12.84 7.24 12.42
N SER A 195 -13.71 6.24 12.39
CA SER A 195 -15.16 6.42 12.47
C SER A 195 -15.64 7.05 13.78
N ASP A 196 -14.80 7.05 14.82
CA ASP A 196 -15.03 7.79 16.06
C ASP A 196 -15.14 9.31 15.88
N PHE A 197 -14.67 9.84 14.75
CA PHE A 197 -14.83 11.26 14.38
C PHE A 197 -16.13 11.57 13.64
N LEU A 198 -16.93 10.58 13.23
CA LEU A 198 -18.18 10.82 12.48
C LEU A 198 -19.16 11.72 13.24
N ASP A 199 -19.21 11.61 14.56
CA ASP A 199 -20.07 12.45 15.41
C ASP A 199 -19.61 13.94 15.46
N MET A 200 -18.41 14.24 14.96
CA MET A 200 -17.77 15.57 14.99
C MET A 200 -17.54 16.17 13.60
N ILE A 201 -17.82 15.42 12.54
CA ILE A 201 -17.56 15.81 11.16
C ILE A 201 -18.87 15.74 10.38
N ASP A 202 -19.37 16.89 9.93
CA ASP A 202 -20.62 16.99 9.17
C ASP A 202 -20.44 16.71 7.66
N ASP A 203 -19.19 16.73 7.17
CA ASP A 203 -18.87 16.68 5.73
C ASP A 203 -18.52 15.27 5.22
N PHE A 204 -18.73 14.21 6.00
CA PHE A 204 -18.46 12.84 5.61
C PHE A 204 -19.69 11.94 5.77
N ASP A 205 -20.15 11.38 4.65
CA ASP A 205 -21.22 10.39 4.58
C ASP A 205 -20.63 9.01 4.19
N PRO A 206 -20.60 8.01 5.11
CA PRO A 206 -20.10 6.67 4.80
C PRO A 206 -20.85 6.00 3.64
N ASP A 207 -22.15 6.19 3.53
CA ASP A 207 -22.95 5.63 2.45
C ASP A 207 -22.61 6.26 1.10
N LYS A 208 -22.28 7.54 1.08
CA LYS A 208 -21.82 8.24 -0.11
C LYS A 208 -20.43 7.74 -0.54
N ALA A 209 -19.49 7.57 0.40
CA ALA A 209 -18.21 6.99 0.11
C ALA A 209 -18.35 5.56 -0.48
N ALA A 210 -19.19 4.72 0.12
CA ALA A 210 -19.48 3.38 -0.37
C ALA A 210 -20.14 3.39 -1.76
N ARG A 211 -21.04 4.33 -2.03
CA ARG A 211 -21.63 4.51 -3.38
C ARG A 211 -20.56 4.82 -4.42
N HIS A 212 -19.63 5.73 -4.12
CA HIS A 212 -18.53 6.07 -5.03
C HIS A 212 -17.62 4.86 -5.32
N VAL A 213 -17.36 3.99 -4.35
CA VAL A 213 -16.60 2.73 -4.59
C VAL A 213 -17.38 1.84 -5.56
N ARG A 214 -18.69 1.65 -5.36
CA ARG A 214 -19.53 0.83 -6.25
C ARG A 214 -19.65 1.40 -7.67
N GLU A 215 -19.67 2.72 -7.83
CA GLU A 215 -19.68 3.43 -9.12
C GLU A 215 -18.41 3.15 -9.94
N LEU A 216 -17.32 2.75 -9.31
CA LEU A 216 -16.10 2.29 -9.98
C LEU A 216 -16.19 0.84 -10.50
N ALA A 217 -17.37 0.20 -10.41
CA ALA A 217 -17.61 -1.21 -10.67
C ALA A 217 -16.75 -2.15 -9.79
N ASN A 218 -16.39 -1.68 -8.59
CA ASN A 218 -15.67 -2.48 -7.61
C ASN A 218 -16.67 -3.12 -6.63
N PRO A 219 -16.69 -4.48 -6.51
CA PRO A 219 -17.54 -5.23 -5.57
C PRO A 219 -16.97 -5.26 -4.15
N ALA A 220 -15.83 -4.61 -3.87
CA ALA A 220 -15.20 -4.60 -2.57
C ALA A 220 -16.17 -4.22 -1.45
N GLU A 221 -16.09 -4.92 -0.35
CA GLU A 221 -16.81 -4.55 0.86
C GLU A 221 -16.24 -3.25 1.43
N VAL A 222 -17.13 -2.43 1.99
CA VAL A 222 -16.76 -1.17 2.64
C VAL A 222 -17.17 -1.27 4.11
N LEU A 223 -16.18 -1.35 4.99
CA LEU A 223 -16.36 -1.47 6.43
C LEU A 223 -15.98 -0.18 7.13
N THR A 224 -16.76 0.18 8.15
CA THR A 224 -16.50 1.37 8.97
C THR A 224 -15.86 0.96 10.27
N ILE A 225 -14.63 1.44 10.53
CA ILE A 225 -13.79 1.00 11.65
C ILE A 225 -13.22 2.18 12.46
N SER A 226 -12.90 1.92 13.72
CA SER A 226 -12.08 2.78 14.55
C SER A 226 -11.19 1.95 15.48
N VAL A 227 -9.89 2.21 15.46
CA VAL A 227 -8.94 1.59 16.42
C VAL A 227 -9.20 1.97 17.87
N ARG A 228 -10.05 2.98 18.13
CA ARG A 228 -10.51 3.38 19.45
C ARG A 228 -11.78 2.64 19.89
N ARG A 229 -12.39 1.88 18.99
CA ARG A 229 -13.61 1.08 19.22
C ARG A 229 -13.31 -0.37 18.80
N PRO A 230 -12.69 -1.19 19.68
CA PRO A 230 -12.25 -2.55 19.35
C PRO A 230 -13.36 -3.44 18.78
N GLU A 231 -14.61 -3.17 19.17
CA GLU A 231 -15.79 -3.86 18.63
C GLU A 231 -16.06 -3.64 17.14
N SER A 232 -15.34 -2.70 16.52
CA SER A 232 -15.45 -2.40 15.07
C SER A 232 -14.29 -2.97 14.22
N LEU A 233 -13.36 -3.65 14.87
CA LEU A 233 -12.18 -4.25 14.23
C LEU A 233 -12.42 -5.70 13.83
#